data_242ed0af486b1b6d7b04ca7422dc4c4c
#
_entry.id   242ed0af486b1b6d7b04ca7422dc4c4c
#
_cell.length_a   1.000
_cell.length_b   1.000
_cell.length_c   1.000
_cell.angle_alpha   90.00
_cell.angle_beta   90.00
_cell.angle_gamma   90.00
#
_symmetry.space_group_name_H-M   'P 1'
#
loop_
_entity.id
_entity.type
_entity.pdbx_description
1 polymer ?
#
loop_
_entity_poly.entity_id
_entity_poly.type
_entity_poly.pdbx_seq_one_letter_code
_entity_poly.pdbx_strand_id
1 'polypeptide(L)'
;MLKEIVIQGKSISENSSPYIIAEMSANHNGSIERAFETIKSAASCGIDAIKMQTYTADTMTINCDKDDFIIKGGLWNDFKLYDLYKWAETPYSWH
;
A
#
# COMPACT_ATOMS: atom_id res chain seq x y z
N MET A 1 24.88 11.60 -17.18
CA MET A 1 24.33 12.75 -16.42
C MET A 1 22.97 12.36 -15.85
N LEU A 2 22.86 12.33 -14.55
CA LEU A 2 21.59 12.08 -13.89
C LEU A 2 20.71 13.32 -14.01
N LYS A 3 19.49 13.11 -14.45
CA LYS A 3 18.54 14.20 -14.62
C LYS A 3 17.85 14.51 -13.30
N GLU A 4 17.67 15.77 -13.02
CA GLU A 4 16.81 16.22 -11.94
C GLU A 4 15.35 15.99 -12.30
N ILE A 5 14.58 15.49 -11.33
CA ILE A 5 13.13 15.37 -11.39
C ILE A 5 12.54 16.29 -10.33
N VAL A 6 11.47 17.00 -10.66
CA VAL A 6 10.77 17.86 -9.69
C VAL A 6 9.35 17.37 -9.49
N ILE A 7 8.99 17.10 -8.24
CA ILE A 7 7.62 16.74 -7.84
C ILE A 7 7.12 17.77 -6.83
N GLN A 8 6.07 18.50 -7.21
CA GLN A 8 5.49 19.57 -6.39
C GLN A 8 6.53 20.54 -5.81
N GLY A 9 7.48 20.96 -6.64
CA GLY A 9 8.53 21.91 -6.24
C GLY A 9 9.70 21.31 -5.49
N LYS A 10 9.68 20.02 -5.15
CA LYS A 10 10.79 19.33 -4.51
C LYS A 10 11.68 18.65 -5.55
N SER A 11 12.95 18.97 -5.54
CA SER A 11 13.95 18.36 -6.42
C SER A 11 14.34 16.97 -5.96
N ILE A 12 14.45 16.07 -6.90
CA ILE A 12 14.95 14.70 -6.72
C ILE A 12 16.15 14.53 -7.63
N SER A 13 17.34 14.45 -7.03
CA SER A 13 18.62 14.33 -7.76
C SER A 13 19.68 13.71 -6.84
N GLU A 14 20.86 13.45 -7.37
CA GLU A 14 21.99 12.97 -6.57
C GLU A 14 22.38 13.94 -5.44
N ASN A 15 22.14 15.23 -5.63
CA ASN A 15 22.57 16.27 -4.70
C ASN A 15 21.42 16.76 -3.81
N SER A 16 20.23 16.20 -3.95
CA SER A 16 19.06 16.56 -3.15
C SER A 16 18.93 15.66 -1.92
N SER A 17 18.25 16.16 -0.89
CA SER A 17 17.78 15.29 0.19
C SER A 17 16.84 14.22 -0.36
N PRO A 18 16.82 13.01 0.23
CA PRO A 18 15.93 11.95 -0.23
C PRO A 18 14.47 12.38 -0.26
N TYR A 19 13.74 11.92 -1.28
CA TYR A 19 12.30 12.02 -1.34
C TYR A 19 11.71 10.83 -0.56
N ILE A 20 11.01 11.10 0.52
CA ILE A 20 10.55 10.07 1.47
C ILE A 20 9.11 9.73 1.20
N ILE A 21 8.86 8.46 0.92
CA ILE A 21 7.53 7.92 0.65
C ILE A 21 7.18 6.92 1.76
N ALA A 22 6.12 7.21 2.52
CA ALA A 22 5.56 6.24 3.45
C ALA A 22 4.58 5.31 2.73
N GLU A 23 4.53 4.06 3.12
CA GLU A 23 3.60 3.07 2.57
C GLU A 23 2.55 2.69 3.60
N MET A 24 1.27 2.92 3.29
CA MET A 24 0.17 2.52 4.16
C MET A 24 -0.13 1.02 4.05
N SER A 25 0.08 0.44 2.87
CA SER A 25 -0.27 -0.97 2.60
C SER A 25 -1.72 -1.26 2.98
N ALA A 26 -2.00 -2.37 3.64
CA ALA A 26 -3.32 -2.75 4.15
C ALA A 26 -3.54 -2.36 5.62
N ASN A 27 -2.71 -1.48 6.18
CA ASN A 27 -2.76 -1.14 7.61
C ASN A 27 -3.99 -0.30 8.01
N HIS A 28 -4.82 0.09 7.06
CA HIS A 28 -6.13 0.69 7.34
C HIS A 28 -7.13 -0.30 7.96
N ASN A 29 -6.89 -1.62 7.87
CA ASN A 29 -7.76 -2.67 8.39
C ASN A 29 -9.24 -2.50 8.00
N GLY A 30 -9.52 -2.08 6.76
CA GLY A 30 -10.88 -1.89 6.26
C GLY A 30 -11.60 -0.64 6.77
N SER A 31 -10.93 0.27 7.48
CA SER A 31 -11.49 1.52 7.98
C SER A 31 -10.93 2.73 7.25
N ILE A 32 -11.80 3.51 6.63
CA ILE A 32 -11.43 4.75 5.95
C ILE A 32 -10.93 5.81 6.95
N GLU A 33 -11.51 5.85 8.14
CA GLU A 33 -11.08 6.75 9.21
C GLU A 33 -9.64 6.45 9.61
N ARG A 34 -9.30 5.16 9.76
CA ARG A 34 -7.93 4.73 10.07
C ARG A 34 -6.97 5.07 8.92
N ALA A 35 -7.41 4.96 7.67
CA ALA A 35 -6.64 5.38 6.52
C ALA A 35 -6.32 6.87 6.58
N PHE A 36 -7.32 7.73 6.86
CA PHE A 36 -7.11 9.16 7.01
C PHE A 36 -6.18 9.52 8.17
N GLU A 37 -6.33 8.88 9.32
CA GLU A 37 -5.44 9.09 10.47
C GLU A 37 -4.00 8.70 10.15
N THR A 38 -3.81 7.59 9.45
CA THR A 38 -2.48 7.14 8.99
C THR A 38 -1.84 8.17 8.06
N ILE A 39 -2.59 8.69 7.09
CA ILE A 39 -2.11 9.72 6.16
C ILE A 39 -1.74 11.00 6.91
N LYS A 40 -2.58 11.47 7.82
CA LYS A 40 -2.32 12.67 8.63
C LYS A 40 -1.08 12.51 9.51
N SER A 41 -0.94 11.33 10.15
CA SER A 41 0.23 11.03 10.98
C SER A 41 1.52 10.99 10.17
N ALA A 42 1.49 10.37 9.00
CA ALA A 42 2.62 10.33 8.09
C ALA A 42 3.00 11.76 7.62
N ALA A 43 2.02 12.57 7.24
CA ALA A 43 2.25 13.97 6.85
C ALA A 43 2.89 14.78 7.98
N SER A 44 2.46 14.58 9.23
CA SER A 44 3.03 15.29 10.39
C SER A 44 4.49 14.90 10.68
N CYS A 45 4.94 13.75 10.19
CA CYS A 45 6.34 13.33 10.30
C CYS A 45 7.26 13.98 9.25
N GLY A 46 6.72 14.81 8.36
CA GLY A 46 7.52 15.52 7.34
C GLY A 46 7.86 14.66 6.12
N ILE A 47 7.11 13.60 5.84
CA ILE A 47 7.27 12.82 4.61
C ILE A 47 6.82 13.61 3.39
N ASP A 48 7.28 13.19 2.21
CA ASP A 48 6.97 13.86 0.94
C ASP A 48 5.73 13.29 0.25
N ALA A 49 5.48 12.01 0.39
CA ALA A 49 4.34 11.33 -0.19
C ALA A 49 3.91 10.11 0.62
N ILE A 50 2.67 9.68 0.44
CA ILE A 50 2.19 8.40 0.93
C ILE A 50 1.76 7.53 -0.24
N LYS A 51 2.11 6.25 -0.17
CA LYS A 51 1.73 5.26 -1.17
C LYS A 51 0.61 4.39 -0.63
N MET A 52 -0.45 4.27 -1.40
CA MET A 52 -1.54 3.33 -1.15
C MET A 52 -1.46 2.18 -2.14
N GLN A 53 -1.98 1.03 -1.77
CA GLN A 53 -2.10 -0.11 -2.67
C GLN A 53 -3.49 -0.11 -3.32
N THR A 54 -3.50 -0.03 -4.65
CA THR A 54 -4.74 0.01 -5.44
C THR A 54 -4.87 -1.27 -6.25
N TYR A 55 -5.61 -2.23 -5.71
CA TYR A 55 -5.89 -3.51 -6.36
C TYR A 55 -7.24 -4.05 -5.89
N THR A 56 -7.73 -5.08 -6.58
CA THR A 56 -8.80 -5.96 -6.10
C THR A 56 -8.27 -7.39 -6.01
N ALA A 57 -8.96 -8.27 -5.27
CA ALA A 57 -8.55 -9.67 -5.18
C ALA A 57 -8.42 -10.32 -6.59
N ASP A 58 -9.33 -9.98 -7.51
CA ASP A 58 -9.32 -10.49 -8.89
C ASP A 58 -8.11 -10.03 -9.71
N THR A 59 -7.51 -8.89 -9.38
CA THR A 59 -6.30 -8.41 -10.07
C THR A 59 -5.02 -9.04 -9.52
N MET A 60 -5.10 -9.71 -8.35
CA MET A 60 -3.95 -10.29 -7.68
C MET A 60 -3.87 -11.80 -7.83
N THR A 61 -5.00 -12.49 -7.83
CA THR A 61 -5.05 -13.95 -7.85
C THR A 61 -6.40 -14.44 -8.37
N ILE A 62 -6.52 -15.73 -8.58
CA ILE A 62 -7.80 -16.38 -8.90
C ILE A 62 -8.49 -16.88 -7.64
N ASN A 63 -9.82 -16.96 -7.69
CA ASN A 63 -10.62 -17.52 -6.60
C ASN A 63 -10.60 -19.04 -6.69
N CYS A 64 -9.62 -19.68 -6.05
CA CYS A 64 -9.36 -21.11 -6.14
C CYS A 64 -9.07 -21.70 -4.75
N ASP A 65 -9.64 -22.87 -4.47
CA ASP A 65 -9.48 -23.56 -3.18
C ASP A 65 -8.35 -24.60 -3.16
N LYS A 66 -7.61 -24.75 -4.27
CA LYS A 66 -6.49 -25.71 -4.32
C LYS A 66 -5.34 -25.27 -3.42
N ASP A 67 -4.52 -26.21 -2.99
CA ASP A 67 -3.44 -26.00 -2.04
C ASP A 67 -2.47 -24.88 -2.44
N ASP A 68 -2.20 -24.69 -3.73
CA ASP A 68 -1.34 -23.61 -4.22
C ASP A 68 -1.88 -22.21 -3.89
N PHE A 69 -3.16 -22.07 -3.59
CA PHE A 69 -3.86 -20.83 -3.26
C PHE A 69 -4.25 -20.72 -1.79
N ILE A 70 -3.72 -21.62 -0.95
CA ILE A 70 -3.88 -21.57 0.51
C ILE A 70 -2.54 -21.24 1.13
N ILE A 71 -2.53 -20.26 2.02
CA ILE A 71 -1.30 -19.81 2.69
C ILE A 71 -0.85 -20.85 3.69
N LYS A 72 0.41 -21.24 3.64
CA LYS A 72 1.02 -22.19 4.57
C LYS A 72 2.02 -21.48 5.48
N GLY A 73 1.80 -21.56 6.77
CA GLY A 73 2.64 -20.98 7.80
C GLY A 73 2.37 -19.49 8.07
N GLY A 74 2.92 -19.01 9.19
CA GLY A 74 2.79 -17.61 9.60
C GLY A 74 1.41 -17.23 10.13
N LEU A 75 1.19 -15.94 10.27
CA LEU A 75 -0.02 -15.35 10.82
C LEU A 75 -1.29 -15.71 10.04
N TRP A 76 -1.15 -15.87 8.73
CA TRP A 76 -2.27 -16.10 7.80
C TRP A 76 -2.39 -17.57 7.37
N ASN A 77 -1.80 -18.48 8.17
CA ASN A 77 -1.86 -19.91 7.88
C ASN A 77 -3.28 -20.40 7.66
N ASP A 78 -3.48 -21.22 6.63
CA ASP A 78 -4.76 -21.79 6.19
C ASP A 78 -5.76 -20.78 5.60
N PHE A 79 -5.40 -19.51 5.51
CA PHE A 79 -6.21 -18.54 4.78
C PHE A 79 -6.14 -18.80 3.27
N LYS A 80 -7.29 -18.71 2.62
CA LYS A 80 -7.36 -18.65 1.16
C LYS A 80 -6.78 -17.32 0.68
N LEU A 81 -5.86 -17.40 -0.26
CA LEU A 81 -5.15 -16.21 -0.77
C LEU A 81 -6.10 -15.14 -1.31
N TYR A 82 -7.14 -15.56 -2.07
CA TYR A 82 -8.16 -14.65 -2.58
C TYR A 82 -8.89 -13.88 -1.47
N ASP A 83 -9.28 -14.58 -0.41
CA ASP A 83 -10.01 -13.98 0.71
C ASP A 83 -9.13 -12.98 1.49
N LEU A 84 -7.84 -13.29 1.63
CA LEU A 84 -6.90 -12.36 2.24
C LEU A 84 -6.76 -11.07 1.42
N TYR A 85 -6.58 -11.18 0.10
CA TYR A 85 -6.53 -10.00 -0.76
C TYR A 85 -7.83 -9.22 -0.74
N LYS A 86 -8.98 -9.91 -0.70
CA LYS A 86 -10.30 -9.26 -0.60
C LYS A 86 -10.45 -8.45 0.69
N TRP A 87 -9.97 -8.99 1.78
CA TRP A 87 -9.96 -8.29 3.07
C TRP A 87 -8.98 -7.12 3.08
N ALA A 88 -7.81 -7.26 2.45
CA ALA A 88 -6.72 -6.30 2.51
C ALA A 88 -6.82 -5.19 1.46
N GLU A 89 -7.66 -5.32 0.44
CA GLU A 89 -7.78 -4.33 -0.64
C GLU A 89 -8.20 -2.95 -0.12
N THR A 90 -7.73 -1.90 -0.77
CA THR A 90 -8.22 -0.54 -0.55
C THR A 90 -9.34 -0.26 -1.54
N PRO A 91 -10.58 -0.03 -1.10
CA PRO A 91 -11.68 0.27 -2.00
C PRO A 91 -11.36 1.45 -2.93
N TYR A 92 -11.62 1.31 -4.21
CA TYR A 92 -11.38 2.39 -5.17
C TYR A 92 -12.12 3.68 -4.82
N SER A 93 -13.28 3.56 -4.18
CA SER A 93 -14.07 4.71 -3.73
C SER A 93 -13.38 5.57 -2.67
N TRP A 94 -12.33 5.05 -2.03
CA TRP A 94 -11.59 5.81 -1.01
C TRP A 94 -10.58 6.79 -1.62
N HIS A 95 -10.19 6.59 -2.87
CA HIS A 95 -9.22 7.42 -3.57
C HIS A 95 -9.83 8.77 -3.99
#